data_b6ab35edcc2cec7b80ba332aa44ab675
#
_entry.id   b6ab35edcc2cec7b80ba332aa44ab675
#
_cell.length_a   1.000
_cell.length_b   1.000
_cell.length_c   1.000
_cell.angle_alpha   90.00
_cell.angle_beta   90.00
_cell.angle_gamma   90.00
#
_symmetry.space_group_name_H-M   'P 1'
#
loop_
_entity.id
_entity.type
_entity.pdbx_description
1 polymer ?
#
loop_
_entity_poly.entity_id
_entity_poly.type
_entity_poly.pdbx_seq_one_letter_code
_entity_poly.pdbx_strand_id
1 'polypeptide(L)'
;MPTIKNYLSLVKFSHTVFAMPFALIGFALAVRYGTPIKLLFQNPFEFHVNGQVMHGLNPALKFYLKIFVLIIVCMVTARSAAMAFNRYLDRNFDAKNPRTALREIPRGIISSPHALRFVIINCILF
;
A
#
# COMPACT_ATOMS: atom_id res chain seq x y z
N MET A 1 1.25 -21.13 -14.40
CA MET A 1 2.00 -20.03 -13.76
C MET A 1 1.04 -19.25 -12.86
N PRO A 2 1.43 -18.84 -11.66
CA PRO A 2 0.57 -18.05 -10.78
C PRO A 2 0.31 -16.68 -11.41
N THR A 3 -0.97 -16.30 -11.49
CA THR A 3 -1.44 -15.04 -12.06
C THR A 3 -1.46 -13.95 -10.99
N ILE A 4 -1.44 -12.67 -11.38
CA ILE A 4 -1.59 -11.52 -10.45
C ILE A 4 -2.84 -11.70 -9.57
N LYS A 5 -3.94 -12.19 -10.13
CA LYS A 5 -5.18 -12.50 -9.40
C LYS A 5 -4.95 -13.47 -8.23
N ASN A 6 -4.07 -14.45 -8.40
CA ASN A 6 -3.75 -15.41 -7.34
C ASN A 6 -2.99 -14.76 -6.18
N TYR A 7 -2.10 -13.81 -6.46
CA TYR A 7 -1.41 -13.04 -5.41
C TYR A 7 -2.36 -12.06 -4.70
N LEU A 8 -3.25 -11.40 -5.44
CA LEU A 8 -4.29 -10.54 -4.83
C LEU A 8 -5.24 -11.35 -3.93
N SER A 9 -5.58 -12.58 -4.32
CA SER A 9 -6.34 -13.52 -3.48
C SER A 9 -5.53 -13.96 -2.27
N LEU A 10 -4.23 -14.28 -2.44
CA LEU A 10 -3.34 -14.65 -1.36
C LEU A 10 -3.32 -13.60 -0.24
N VAL A 11 -3.25 -12.32 -0.58
CA VAL A 11 -3.20 -11.21 0.39
C VAL A 11 -4.58 -10.68 0.78
N LYS A 12 -5.66 -11.27 0.27
CA LYS A 12 -7.04 -10.76 0.45
C LYS A 12 -7.09 -9.24 0.27
N PHE A 13 -6.78 -8.77 -0.94
CA PHE A 13 -6.61 -7.35 -1.25
C PHE A 13 -7.82 -6.49 -0.83
N SER A 14 -9.03 -7.05 -0.82
CA SER A 14 -10.23 -6.39 -0.29
C SER A 14 -10.04 -5.86 1.14
N HIS A 15 -9.35 -6.61 1.99
CA HIS A 15 -9.06 -6.16 3.36
C HIS A 15 -8.04 -5.01 3.40
N THR A 16 -7.17 -4.89 2.39
CA THR A 16 -6.26 -3.75 2.25
C THR A 16 -7.04 -2.47 1.94
N VAL A 17 -8.08 -2.57 1.11
CA VAL A 17 -8.97 -1.45 0.78
C VAL A 17 -9.67 -0.92 2.03
N PHE A 18 -10.07 -1.79 2.98
CA PHE A 18 -10.66 -1.35 4.26
C PHE A 18 -9.71 -0.55 5.16
N ALA A 19 -8.41 -0.72 5.02
CA ALA A 19 -7.44 0.04 5.78
C ALA A 19 -7.14 1.43 5.18
N MET A 20 -7.47 1.66 3.90
CA MET A 20 -7.22 2.92 3.20
C MET A 20 -7.87 4.14 3.86
N PRO A 21 -9.14 4.11 4.30
CA PRO A 21 -9.76 5.27 4.94
C PRO A 21 -8.97 5.78 6.17
N PHE A 22 -8.41 4.88 6.97
CA PHE A 22 -7.61 5.26 8.14
C PHE A 22 -6.30 5.94 7.74
N ALA A 23 -5.62 5.46 6.70
CA ALA A 23 -4.42 6.09 6.16
C ALA A 23 -4.74 7.48 5.57
N LEU A 24 -5.88 7.62 4.89
CA LEU A 24 -6.35 8.89 4.34
C LEU A 24 -6.69 9.91 5.43
N ILE A 25 -7.38 9.48 6.49
CA ILE A 25 -7.71 10.34 7.63
C ILE A 25 -6.41 10.79 8.33
N GLY A 26 -5.48 9.86 8.60
CA GLY A 26 -4.19 10.19 9.20
C GLY A 26 -3.40 11.19 8.37
N PHE A 27 -3.34 11.00 7.04
CA PHE A 27 -2.70 11.93 6.13
C PHE A 27 -3.39 13.30 6.12
N ALA A 28 -4.73 13.35 6.05
CA ALA A 28 -5.49 14.60 6.07
C ALA A 28 -5.27 15.39 7.37
N LEU A 29 -5.23 14.70 8.50
CA LEU A 29 -4.91 15.31 9.80
C LEU A 29 -3.47 15.85 9.83
N ALA A 30 -2.49 15.09 9.33
CA ALA A 30 -1.10 15.53 9.26
C ALA A 30 -0.95 16.79 8.39
N VAL A 31 -1.62 16.84 7.24
CA VAL A 31 -1.63 18.03 6.36
C VAL A 31 -2.31 19.21 7.07
N ARG A 32 -3.43 18.97 7.76
CA ARG A 32 -4.17 20.04 8.46
C ARG A 32 -3.36 20.69 9.58
N TYR A 33 -2.65 19.88 10.36
CA TYR A 33 -1.86 20.38 11.51
C TYR A 33 -0.44 20.81 11.11
N GLY A 34 0.10 20.28 10.01
CA GLY A 34 1.46 20.56 9.56
C GLY A 34 1.59 21.80 8.67
N THR A 35 0.53 22.17 7.93
CA THR A 35 0.54 23.34 7.04
C THR A 35 -0.85 23.92 6.93
N PRO A 36 -1.03 25.27 6.88
CA PRO A 36 -2.34 25.88 6.62
C PRO A 36 -2.85 25.39 5.26
N ILE A 37 -3.87 24.55 5.26
CA ILE A 37 -4.49 23.97 4.05
C ILE A 37 -4.85 25.07 3.03
N LYS A 38 -5.24 26.26 3.49
CA LYS A 38 -5.52 27.40 2.61
C LYS A 38 -4.36 27.72 1.68
N LEU A 39 -3.10 27.66 2.14
CA LEU A 39 -1.93 27.95 1.31
C LEU A 39 -1.67 26.90 0.22
N LEU A 40 -2.06 25.64 0.46
CA LEU A 40 -1.90 24.55 -0.51
C LEU A 40 -2.91 24.64 -1.66
N PHE A 41 -4.14 25.07 -1.35
CA PHE A 41 -5.25 25.05 -2.31
C PHE A 41 -5.62 26.44 -2.87
N GLN A 42 -5.06 27.53 -2.33
CA GLN A 42 -5.38 28.87 -2.77
C GLN A 42 -4.91 29.13 -4.21
N ASN A 43 -3.69 28.65 -4.57
CA ASN A 43 -3.16 28.69 -5.93
C ASN A 43 -2.32 27.44 -6.22
N PRO A 44 -2.95 26.30 -6.57
CA PRO A 44 -2.23 25.04 -6.75
C PRO A 44 -1.27 25.03 -7.95
N PHE A 45 -1.47 25.94 -8.90
CA PHE A 45 -0.69 26.02 -10.15
C PHE A 45 0.14 27.29 -10.29
N GLU A 46 0.08 28.21 -9.33
CA GLU A 46 0.88 29.43 -9.30
C GLU A 46 1.58 29.56 -7.94
N PHE A 47 2.86 29.87 -7.96
CA PHE A 47 3.64 30.11 -6.74
C PHE A 47 4.67 31.21 -6.98
N HIS A 48 5.01 31.95 -5.93
CA HIS A 48 5.96 33.04 -5.99
C HIS A 48 7.34 32.57 -5.55
N VAL A 49 8.35 32.82 -6.40
CA VAL A 49 9.76 32.60 -6.08
C VAL A 49 10.50 33.90 -6.38
N ASN A 50 11.14 34.47 -5.37
CA ASN A 50 11.89 35.74 -5.50
C ASN A 50 11.09 36.89 -6.13
N GLY A 51 9.78 36.97 -5.82
CA GLY A 51 8.89 38.00 -6.35
C GLY A 51 8.38 37.76 -7.77
N GLN A 52 8.77 36.67 -8.42
CA GLN A 52 8.26 36.28 -9.73
C GLN A 52 7.15 35.23 -9.60
N VAL A 53 6.09 35.37 -10.41
CA VAL A 53 5.01 34.38 -10.50
C VAL A 53 5.49 33.23 -11.39
N MET A 54 5.56 32.05 -10.81
CA MET A 54 5.92 30.83 -11.53
C MET A 54 4.65 30.01 -11.78
N HIS A 55 4.47 29.57 -13.01
CA HIS A 55 3.37 28.68 -13.40
C HIS A 55 3.81 27.21 -13.30
N GLY A 56 3.05 26.41 -12.59
CA GLY A 56 3.32 24.98 -12.39
C GLY A 56 2.77 24.47 -11.07
N LEU A 57 2.84 23.17 -10.87
CA LEU A 57 2.34 22.58 -9.63
C LEU A 57 3.15 23.09 -8.44
N ASN A 58 2.47 23.67 -7.45
CA ASN A 58 3.06 24.21 -6.24
C ASN A 58 4.02 23.17 -5.59
N PRO A 59 5.27 23.54 -5.25
CA PRO A 59 6.24 22.62 -4.64
C PRO A 59 5.75 21.94 -3.37
N ALA A 60 4.99 22.66 -2.53
CA ALA A 60 4.38 22.08 -1.34
C ALA A 60 3.34 21.01 -1.71
N LEU A 61 2.51 21.25 -2.70
CA LEU A 61 1.53 20.27 -3.18
C LEU A 61 2.24 19.04 -3.78
N LYS A 62 3.31 19.22 -4.56
CA LYS A 62 4.15 18.09 -5.04
C LYS A 62 4.70 17.26 -3.90
N PHE A 63 5.19 17.90 -2.85
CA PHE A 63 5.73 17.23 -1.66
C PHE A 63 4.67 16.38 -0.96
N TYR A 64 3.48 16.95 -0.71
CA TYR A 64 2.39 16.22 -0.06
C TYR A 64 1.83 15.09 -0.94
N LEU A 65 1.74 15.28 -2.26
CA LEU A 65 1.36 14.20 -3.19
C LEU A 65 2.37 13.06 -3.15
N LYS A 66 3.67 13.36 -3.12
CA LYS A 66 4.72 12.34 -2.98
C LYS A 66 4.58 11.56 -1.68
N ILE A 67 4.39 12.25 -0.55
CA ILE A 67 4.18 11.60 0.76
C ILE A 67 2.92 10.73 0.71
N PHE A 68 1.83 11.24 0.15
CA PHE A 68 0.59 10.48 0.02
C PHE A 68 0.79 9.17 -0.74
N VAL A 69 1.44 9.21 -1.90
CA VAL A 69 1.75 8.01 -2.69
C VAL A 69 2.63 7.04 -1.89
N LEU A 70 3.65 7.55 -1.20
CA LEU A 70 4.52 6.72 -0.35
C LEU A 70 3.73 6.03 0.78
N ILE A 71 2.83 6.72 1.45
CA ILE A 71 1.97 6.14 2.50
C ILE A 71 1.15 4.98 1.93
N ILE A 72 0.53 5.17 0.77
CA ILE A 72 -0.26 4.11 0.12
C ILE A 72 0.63 2.91 -0.24
N VAL A 73 1.80 3.14 -0.84
CA VAL A 73 2.74 2.06 -1.20
C VAL A 73 3.18 1.30 0.05
N CYS A 74 3.63 2.00 1.10
CA CYS A 74 4.04 1.38 2.35
C CYS A 74 2.90 0.57 2.99
N MET A 75 1.70 1.09 3.02
CA MET A 75 0.54 0.39 3.57
C MET A 75 0.24 -0.90 2.79
N VAL A 76 0.25 -0.84 1.46
CA VAL A 76 -0.03 -2.00 0.60
C VAL A 76 1.06 -3.05 0.73
N THR A 77 2.33 -2.65 0.69
CA THR A 77 3.48 -3.58 0.75
C THR A 77 3.59 -4.24 2.12
N ALA A 78 3.52 -3.48 3.21
CA ALA A 78 3.57 -4.02 4.57
C ALA A 78 2.45 -5.02 4.82
N ARG A 79 1.22 -4.68 4.44
CA ARG A 79 0.07 -5.56 4.61
C ARG A 79 0.16 -6.81 3.74
N SER A 80 0.62 -6.67 2.50
CA SER A 80 0.83 -7.79 1.58
C SER A 80 1.89 -8.75 2.12
N ALA A 81 3.01 -8.22 2.62
CA ALA A 81 4.05 -9.02 3.25
C ALA A 81 3.51 -9.80 4.45
N ALA A 82 2.84 -9.13 5.39
CA ALA A 82 2.31 -9.74 6.60
C ALA A 82 1.30 -10.86 6.29
N MET A 83 0.35 -10.61 5.38
CA MET A 83 -0.67 -11.59 5.04
C MET A 83 -0.09 -12.79 4.28
N ALA A 84 0.81 -12.56 3.32
CA ALA A 84 1.46 -13.64 2.59
C ALA A 84 2.36 -14.47 3.52
N PHE A 85 3.05 -13.84 4.46
CA PHE A 85 3.90 -14.52 5.44
C PHE A 85 3.07 -15.41 6.38
N ASN A 86 1.96 -14.91 6.92
CA ASN A 86 1.07 -15.73 7.74
C ASN A 86 0.58 -16.96 6.96
N ARG A 87 0.17 -16.79 5.70
CA ARG A 87 -0.24 -17.92 4.85
C ARG A 87 0.89 -18.91 4.55
N TYR A 88 2.10 -18.39 4.41
CA TYR A 88 3.29 -19.22 4.23
C TYR A 88 3.59 -20.06 5.49
N LEU A 89 3.49 -19.49 6.68
CA LEU A 89 3.68 -20.20 7.94
C LEU A 89 2.61 -21.26 8.17
N ASP A 90 1.34 -20.88 7.97
CA ASP A 90 0.19 -21.73 8.27
C ASP A 90 -0.07 -22.83 7.23
N ARG A 91 0.69 -22.89 6.13
CA ARG A 91 0.43 -23.78 4.98
C ARG A 91 0.19 -25.25 5.33
N ASN A 92 0.91 -25.77 6.34
CA ASN A 92 0.80 -27.17 6.76
C ASN A 92 -0.48 -27.41 7.58
N PHE A 93 -0.88 -26.44 8.39
CA PHE A 93 -2.13 -26.47 9.16
C PHE A 93 -3.34 -26.23 8.23
N ASP A 94 -3.22 -25.30 7.31
CA ASP A 94 -4.23 -25.00 6.32
C ASP A 94 -4.57 -26.20 5.43
N ALA A 95 -3.57 -27.01 5.06
CA ALA A 95 -3.76 -28.23 4.26
C ALA A 95 -4.59 -29.30 4.99
N LYS A 96 -4.56 -29.32 6.32
CA LYS A 96 -5.29 -30.31 7.14
C LYS A 96 -6.73 -29.88 7.46
N ASN A 97 -7.05 -28.60 7.30
CA ASN A 97 -8.36 -28.07 7.63
C ASN A 97 -9.21 -27.91 6.34
N PRO A 98 -10.37 -28.59 6.22
CA PRO A 98 -11.20 -28.55 5.02
C PRO A 98 -11.59 -27.12 4.58
N ARG A 99 -11.76 -26.21 5.54
CA ARG A 99 -12.10 -24.79 5.27
C ARG A 99 -10.96 -24.01 4.61
N THR A 100 -9.72 -24.32 4.94
CA THR A 100 -8.52 -23.58 4.50
C THR A 100 -7.66 -24.33 3.50
N ALA A 101 -7.92 -25.63 3.29
CA ALA A 101 -7.25 -26.45 2.28
C ALA A 101 -7.44 -25.92 0.84
N LEU A 102 -8.48 -25.12 0.61
CA LEU A 102 -8.76 -24.49 -0.68
C LEU A 102 -7.93 -23.22 -0.95
N ARG A 103 -7.07 -22.78 -0.02
CA ARG A 103 -6.19 -21.61 -0.18
C ARG A 103 -5.11 -21.87 -1.21
N GLU A 104 -4.51 -20.81 -1.72
CA GLU A 104 -3.62 -20.80 -2.88
C GLU A 104 -2.35 -21.66 -2.66
N ILE A 105 -1.76 -21.63 -1.44
CA ILE A 105 -0.54 -22.40 -1.13
C ILE A 105 -0.85 -23.89 -0.92
N PRO A 106 -1.80 -24.30 -0.06
CA PRO A 106 -2.18 -25.72 0.10
C PRO A 106 -2.61 -26.38 -1.21
N ARG A 107 -3.30 -25.66 -2.08
CA ARG A 107 -3.71 -26.15 -3.42
C ARG A 107 -2.57 -26.21 -4.44
N GLY A 108 -1.39 -25.75 -4.11
CA GLY A 108 -0.27 -25.69 -5.06
C GLY A 108 -0.40 -24.65 -6.18
N ILE A 109 -1.40 -23.76 -6.13
CA ILE A 109 -1.57 -22.64 -7.10
C ILE A 109 -0.36 -21.70 -7.02
N ILE A 110 0.08 -21.40 -5.79
CA ILE A 110 1.32 -20.67 -5.51
C ILE A 110 2.22 -21.60 -4.69
N SER A 111 3.40 -21.91 -5.22
CA SER A 111 4.36 -22.73 -4.48
C SER A 111 4.93 -21.95 -3.29
N SER A 112 5.31 -22.68 -2.22
CA SER A 112 5.89 -22.08 -1.01
C SER A 112 7.10 -21.17 -1.29
N PRO A 113 8.05 -21.52 -2.20
CA PRO A 113 9.15 -20.62 -2.55
C PRO A 113 8.69 -19.32 -3.22
N HIS A 114 7.66 -19.38 -4.07
CA HIS A 114 7.12 -18.17 -4.71
C HIS A 114 6.41 -17.27 -3.70
N ALA A 115 5.68 -17.84 -2.74
CA ALA A 115 5.07 -17.08 -1.66
C ALA A 115 6.13 -16.38 -0.80
N LEU A 116 7.21 -17.06 -0.45
CA LEU A 116 8.31 -16.48 0.33
C LEU A 116 9.03 -15.35 -0.44
N ARG A 117 9.31 -15.55 -1.74
CA ARG A 117 9.88 -14.48 -2.60
C ARG A 117 8.99 -13.26 -2.63
N PHE A 118 7.68 -13.45 -2.75
CA PHE A 118 6.72 -12.35 -2.72
C PHE A 118 6.77 -11.57 -1.40
N VAL A 119 6.89 -12.26 -0.25
CA VAL A 119 7.08 -11.63 1.06
C VAL A 119 8.36 -10.78 1.07
N ILE A 120 9.49 -11.36 0.68
CA ILE A 120 10.80 -10.67 0.67
C ILE A 120 10.74 -9.42 -0.21
N ILE A 121 10.18 -9.51 -1.41
CA ILE A 121 10.05 -8.36 -2.32
C ILE A 121 9.22 -7.26 -1.67
N ASN A 122 8.09 -7.58 -1.05
CA ASN A 122 7.25 -6.59 -0.36
C ASN A 122 7.94 -5.98 0.87
N CYS A 123 8.76 -6.73 1.59
CA CYS A 123 9.57 -6.21 2.70
C CYS A 123 10.66 -5.24 2.23
N ILE A 124 11.25 -5.48 1.04
CA ILE A 124 12.27 -4.58 0.46
C ILE A 124 11.62 -3.30 -0.08
N LEU A 125 10.40 -3.40 -0.60
CA LEU A 125 9.66 -2.25 -1.14
C LEU A 125 9.02 -1.37 -0.04
N PHE A 126 8.85 -1.91 1.17
CA PHE A 126 8.38 -1.19 2.35
C PHE A 126 9.48 -0.33 2.96
#